data_86f9a653b80241d896a50abc3794c352
#
_entry.id   86f9a653b80241d896a50abc3794c352
#
_cell.length_a   1.000
_cell.length_b   1.000
_cell.length_c   1.000
_cell.angle_alpha   90.00
_cell.angle_beta   90.00
_cell.angle_gamma   90.00
#
_symmetry.space_group_name_H-M   'P 1'
#
loop_
_entity.id
_entity.type
_entity.pdbx_description
1 polymer ?
#
loop_
_entity_poly.entity_id
_entity_poly.type
_entity_poly.pdbx_seq_one_letter_code
_entity_poly.pdbx_strand_id
1 'polypeptide(L)'
;GGNYPVGGSRSIAESIAPVIHETGGKIIVNAQVDEIIIHRNRAVGVKLTNGEELRSSLVISSAGITTTFSKLVKQSSPPALNMDKVNPSCAHLCLYIGLKGTAEKLGLEGTNLWIYPDYDHDANVERFIADTSTNLAVVYISFPSTKDPDWEENHGDTATMEAITLAPYDMFSKWEGTDWKKRGEDYENLKNELTNRIMRSVYAHVPQVEGHIDHLELSTPLTTRDFLGYSQGEIYGIEHSPERFRQKWLRPQTSIKNLYLTGQDIVTDGVAGALMSGVVTTSAILRKNVIKDVLRRTS
;
A
#
# COMPACT_ATOMS: atom_id res chain seq x y z
N GLY A 1 -12.80 -13.70 6.32
CA GLY A 1 -11.68 -14.54 6.69
C GLY A 1 -10.41 -14.12 5.98
N GLY A 2 -9.27 -14.62 6.44
CA GLY A 2 -7.98 -14.37 5.83
C GLY A 2 -7.78 -15.34 4.66
N ASN A 3 -8.17 -14.92 3.47
CA ASN A 3 -7.97 -15.70 2.25
C ASN A 3 -6.71 -15.21 1.53
N TYR A 4 -5.99 -16.13 0.91
CA TYR A 4 -4.87 -15.82 0.04
C TYR A 4 -5.26 -16.17 -1.40
N PRO A 5 -5.07 -15.26 -2.38
CA PRO A 5 -5.41 -15.57 -3.77
C PRO A 5 -4.41 -16.56 -4.37
N VAL A 6 -4.90 -17.57 -5.07
CA VAL A 6 -4.04 -18.48 -5.84
C VAL A 6 -3.25 -17.68 -6.88
N GLY A 7 -1.94 -17.90 -6.96
CA GLY A 7 -1.03 -17.11 -7.79
C GLY A 7 -0.62 -15.76 -7.15
N GLY A 8 -0.95 -15.54 -5.87
CA GLY A 8 -0.57 -14.35 -5.11
C GLY A 8 -1.37 -13.10 -5.47
N SER A 9 -0.94 -11.94 -4.97
CA SER A 9 -1.63 -10.65 -5.18
C SER A 9 -1.70 -10.22 -6.65
N ARG A 10 -0.80 -10.71 -7.49
CA ARG A 10 -0.78 -10.50 -8.94
C ARG A 10 -2.07 -10.96 -9.61
N SER A 11 -2.65 -12.08 -9.17
CA SER A 11 -3.87 -12.65 -9.72
C SER A 11 -5.08 -11.70 -9.63
N ILE A 12 -5.11 -10.78 -8.65
CA ILE A 12 -6.15 -9.77 -8.50
C ILE A 12 -6.13 -8.82 -9.70
N ALA A 13 -4.97 -8.30 -10.08
CA ALA A 13 -4.83 -7.43 -11.23
C ALA A 13 -5.10 -8.17 -12.55
N GLU A 14 -4.62 -9.39 -12.67
CA GLU A 14 -4.82 -10.25 -13.86
C GLU A 14 -6.30 -10.63 -14.06
N SER A 15 -7.07 -10.75 -12.99
CA SER A 15 -8.50 -10.99 -13.08
C SER A 15 -9.30 -9.75 -13.49
N ILE A 16 -8.81 -8.55 -13.19
CA ILE A 16 -9.49 -7.29 -13.50
C ILE A 16 -9.14 -6.78 -14.90
N ALA A 17 -7.89 -6.98 -15.35
CA ALA A 17 -7.39 -6.45 -16.62
C ALA A 17 -8.24 -6.87 -17.84
N PRO A 18 -8.69 -8.13 -18.01
CA PRO A 18 -9.56 -8.53 -19.11
C PRO A 18 -10.86 -7.74 -19.16
N VAL A 19 -11.49 -7.49 -18.01
CA VAL A 19 -12.75 -6.73 -17.93
C VAL A 19 -12.58 -5.31 -18.47
N ILE A 20 -11.43 -4.69 -18.22
CA ILE A 20 -11.11 -3.36 -18.77
C ILE A 20 -10.95 -3.44 -20.30
N HIS A 21 -10.22 -4.43 -20.80
CA HIS A 21 -9.95 -4.59 -22.23
C HIS A 21 -11.22 -4.96 -23.04
N GLU A 22 -12.05 -5.84 -22.52
CA GLU A 22 -13.33 -6.25 -23.16
C GLU A 22 -14.30 -5.09 -23.34
N THR A 23 -14.23 -4.09 -22.47
CA THR A 23 -15.01 -2.85 -22.59
C THR A 23 -14.36 -1.78 -23.46
N GLY A 24 -13.24 -2.09 -24.13
CA GLY A 24 -12.48 -1.14 -24.97
C GLY A 24 -11.55 -0.22 -24.19
N GLY A 25 -11.39 -0.43 -22.88
CA GLY A 25 -10.47 0.31 -22.04
C GLY A 25 -9.02 -0.10 -22.28
N LYS A 26 -8.08 0.71 -21.78
CA LYS A 26 -6.64 0.47 -21.86
C LYS A 26 -5.99 0.62 -20.49
N ILE A 27 -5.02 -0.22 -20.19
CA ILE A 27 -4.10 -0.09 -19.06
C ILE A 27 -2.78 0.40 -19.61
N ILE A 28 -2.30 1.55 -19.12
CA ILE A 28 -1.03 2.14 -19.55
C ILE A 28 -0.10 2.09 -18.34
N VAL A 29 1.03 1.43 -18.48
CA VAL A 29 2.09 1.35 -17.47
C VAL A 29 3.24 2.29 -17.82
N ASN A 30 4.13 2.56 -16.87
CA ASN A 30 5.22 3.53 -17.03
C ASN A 30 4.73 4.94 -17.48
N ALA A 31 3.53 5.29 -17.06
CA ALA A 31 2.84 6.53 -17.42
C ALA A 31 2.51 7.34 -16.16
N GLN A 32 3.55 7.85 -15.50
CA GLN A 32 3.38 8.65 -14.29
C GLN A 32 2.65 9.95 -14.59
N VAL A 33 1.54 10.18 -13.88
CA VAL A 33 0.77 11.42 -13.95
C VAL A 33 1.49 12.50 -13.14
N ASP A 34 1.76 13.65 -13.76
CA ASP A 34 2.35 14.83 -13.13
C ASP A 34 1.30 15.87 -12.74
N GLU A 35 0.18 15.93 -13.49
CA GLU A 35 -0.84 16.95 -13.27
C GLU A 35 -2.22 16.45 -13.69
N ILE A 36 -3.25 16.84 -12.93
CA ILE A 36 -4.65 16.79 -13.36
C ILE A 36 -4.99 18.12 -14.01
N ILE A 37 -5.22 18.12 -15.32
CA ILE A 37 -5.49 19.33 -16.11
C ILE A 37 -6.87 19.87 -15.75
N ILE A 38 -6.91 21.11 -15.25
CA ILE A 38 -8.15 21.76 -14.82
C ILE A 38 -8.39 23.01 -15.66
N HIS A 39 -9.58 23.12 -16.22
CA HIS A 39 -10.04 24.30 -16.94
C HIS A 39 -11.37 24.78 -16.38
N ARG A 40 -11.46 26.04 -15.95
CA ARG A 40 -12.67 26.67 -15.39
C ARG A 40 -13.32 25.79 -14.30
N ASN A 41 -12.52 25.36 -13.32
CA ASN A 41 -12.91 24.48 -12.21
C ASN A 41 -13.49 23.11 -12.66
N ARG A 42 -12.98 22.55 -13.76
CA ARG A 42 -13.38 21.25 -14.29
C ARG A 42 -12.14 20.46 -14.70
N ALA A 43 -12.04 19.21 -14.26
CA ALA A 43 -11.02 18.30 -14.76
C ALA A 43 -11.33 17.94 -16.22
N VAL A 44 -10.31 18.02 -17.08
CA VAL A 44 -10.41 17.82 -18.55
C VAL A 44 -9.37 16.84 -19.08
N GLY A 45 -8.63 16.20 -18.20
CA GLY A 45 -7.60 15.21 -18.53
C GLY A 45 -6.47 15.19 -17.51
N VAL A 46 -5.40 14.51 -17.88
CA VAL A 46 -4.16 14.42 -17.11
C VAL A 46 -2.96 14.71 -18.01
N LYS A 47 -1.87 15.19 -17.41
CA LYS A 47 -0.57 15.36 -18.05
C LYS A 47 0.41 14.39 -17.44
N LEU A 48 1.17 13.69 -18.26
CA LEU A 48 2.21 12.76 -17.84
C LEU A 48 3.54 13.50 -17.64
N THR A 49 4.46 12.86 -16.91
CA THR A 49 5.81 13.42 -16.66
C THR A 49 6.63 13.60 -17.94
N ASN A 50 6.33 12.85 -19.01
CA ASN A 50 6.94 13.02 -20.32
C ASN A 50 6.35 14.19 -21.13
N GLY A 51 5.37 14.92 -20.58
CA GLY A 51 4.71 16.05 -21.21
C GLY A 51 3.47 15.70 -22.04
N GLU A 52 3.17 14.42 -22.26
CA GLU A 52 1.98 13.98 -22.99
C GLU A 52 0.71 14.32 -22.21
N GLU A 53 -0.33 14.78 -22.91
CA GLU A 53 -1.64 15.08 -22.34
C GLU A 53 -2.68 14.07 -22.80
N LEU A 54 -3.36 13.46 -21.84
CA LEU A 54 -4.49 12.57 -22.08
C LEU A 54 -5.79 13.30 -21.73
N ARG A 55 -6.58 13.64 -22.73
CA ARG A 55 -7.85 14.37 -22.54
C ARG A 55 -9.00 13.43 -22.20
N SER A 56 -9.83 13.85 -21.25
CA SER A 56 -11.01 13.10 -20.82
C SER A 56 -12.09 14.04 -20.28
N SER A 57 -13.36 13.65 -20.42
CA SER A 57 -14.48 14.35 -19.80
C SER A 57 -14.66 14.01 -18.30
N LEU A 58 -13.95 13.01 -17.79
CA LEU A 58 -13.99 12.55 -16.41
C LEU A 58 -12.59 12.10 -15.98
N VAL A 59 -12.18 12.47 -14.78
CA VAL A 59 -10.95 11.98 -14.14
C VAL A 59 -11.32 11.34 -12.79
N ILE A 60 -10.83 10.14 -12.55
CA ILE A 60 -10.97 9.44 -11.28
C ILE A 60 -9.56 9.23 -10.73
N SER A 61 -9.27 9.78 -9.55
CA SER A 61 -7.99 9.61 -8.89
C SER A 61 -8.06 8.56 -7.79
N SER A 62 -7.19 7.57 -7.87
CA SER A 62 -6.90 6.59 -6.81
C SER A 62 -5.53 6.81 -6.16
N ALA A 63 -4.87 7.94 -6.46
CA ALA A 63 -3.53 8.25 -5.98
C ALA A 63 -3.48 8.68 -4.49
N GLY A 64 -4.58 8.55 -3.77
CA GLY A 64 -4.75 9.09 -2.42
C GLY A 64 -5.11 10.58 -2.44
N ILE A 65 -5.75 11.01 -1.37
CA ILE A 65 -6.27 12.39 -1.31
C ILE A 65 -5.14 13.41 -1.19
N THR A 66 -4.14 13.10 -0.36
CA THR A 66 -2.97 13.97 -0.16
C THR A 66 -2.23 14.17 -1.49
N THR A 67 -1.89 13.09 -2.18
CA THR A 67 -1.20 13.17 -3.48
C THR A 67 -2.05 13.90 -4.51
N THR A 68 -3.34 13.60 -4.58
CA THR A 68 -4.25 14.24 -5.54
C THR A 68 -4.26 15.76 -5.38
N PHE A 69 -4.44 16.27 -4.16
CA PHE A 69 -4.60 17.70 -3.95
C PHE A 69 -3.31 18.46 -3.63
N SER A 70 -2.27 17.80 -3.15
CA SER A 70 -1.00 18.46 -2.85
C SER A 70 -0.01 18.41 -4.03
N LYS A 71 -0.13 17.40 -4.91
CA LYS A 71 0.82 17.22 -6.02
C LYS A 71 0.19 17.33 -7.40
N LEU A 72 -0.97 16.68 -7.62
CA LEU A 72 -1.55 16.57 -8.97
C LEU A 72 -2.47 17.73 -9.33
N VAL A 73 -3.16 18.34 -8.37
CA VAL A 73 -3.98 19.55 -8.60
C VAL A 73 -3.13 20.79 -8.41
N LYS A 74 -2.55 21.30 -9.50
CA LYS A 74 -1.64 22.47 -9.51
C LYS A 74 -2.37 23.82 -9.65
N GLN A 75 -3.56 23.95 -9.07
CA GLN A 75 -4.30 25.22 -9.10
C GLN A 75 -3.79 26.22 -8.07
N SER A 76 -3.84 27.52 -8.41
CA SER A 76 -3.49 28.63 -7.51
C SER A 76 -4.38 28.73 -6.26
N SER A 77 -5.55 28.12 -6.31
CA SER A 77 -6.51 28.05 -5.20
C SER A 77 -7.06 26.62 -5.13
N PRO A 78 -6.34 25.69 -4.48
CA PRO A 78 -6.87 24.36 -4.27
C PRO A 78 -8.18 24.44 -3.48
N PRO A 79 -9.06 23.45 -3.62
CA PRO A 79 -10.26 23.37 -2.79
C PRO A 79 -9.90 23.54 -1.32
N ALA A 80 -10.68 24.30 -0.55
CA ALA A 80 -10.52 24.42 0.90
C ALA A 80 -10.87 23.08 1.55
N LEU A 81 -9.90 22.16 1.61
CA LEU A 81 -9.99 20.89 2.29
C LEU A 81 -9.35 21.05 3.66
N ASN A 82 -10.03 20.55 4.69
CA ASN A 82 -9.47 20.53 6.04
C ASN A 82 -8.43 19.39 6.17
N MET A 83 -7.37 19.47 5.36
CA MET A 83 -6.31 18.45 5.37
C MET A 83 -5.64 18.33 6.75
N ASP A 84 -5.62 19.41 7.53
CA ASP A 84 -5.11 19.42 8.92
C ASP A 84 -5.91 18.51 9.89
N LYS A 85 -7.06 18.00 9.44
CA LYS A 85 -7.92 17.09 10.21
C LYS A 85 -7.70 15.63 9.89
N VAL A 86 -6.78 15.33 9.00
CA VAL A 86 -6.46 13.96 8.59
C VAL A 86 -4.94 13.81 8.50
N ASN A 87 -4.43 12.79 9.17
CA ASN A 87 -3.00 12.48 9.16
C ASN A 87 -2.72 11.30 8.22
N PRO A 88 -1.50 11.16 7.71
CA PRO A 88 -1.07 9.92 7.10
C PRO A 88 -1.17 8.76 8.09
N SER A 89 -1.47 7.57 7.60
CA SER A 89 -1.42 6.35 8.40
C SER A 89 0.03 5.96 8.73
N CYS A 90 0.21 4.84 9.43
CA CYS A 90 1.54 4.35 9.76
C CYS A 90 2.34 3.95 8.51
N ALA A 91 3.64 4.15 8.58
CA ALA A 91 4.59 3.54 7.68
C ALA A 91 5.16 2.23 8.29
N HIS A 92 5.86 1.43 7.50
CA HIS A 92 6.30 0.11 7.90
C HIS A 92 7.64 -0.27 7.26
N LEU A 93 8.27 -1.28 7.85
CA LEU A 93 9.31 -2.09 7.22
C LEU A 93 8.69 -3.41 6.76
N CYS A 94 9.08 -3.87 5.59
CA CYS A 94 8.75 -5.21 5.14
C CYS A 94 10.05 -5.91 4.71
N LEU A 95 10.40 -6.97 5.42
CA LEU A 95 11.52 -7.83 5.07
C LEU A 95 11.00 -9.00 4.24
N TYR A 96 11.39 -9.03 2.98
CA TYR A 96 11.14 -10.15 2.07
C TYR A 96 12.24 -11.18 2.24
N ILE A 97 11.85 -12.44 2.48
CA ILE A 97 12.76 -13.53 2.80
C ILE A 97 12.53 -14.65 1.79
N GLY A 98 13.52 -14.92 0.94
CA GLY A 98 13.57 -16.07 0.06
C GLY A 98 14.31 -17.22 0.73
N LEU A 99 13.79 -18.43 0.62
CA LEU A 99 14.31 -19.64 1.27
C LEU A 99 14.65 -20.70 0.24
N LYS A 100 15.73 -21.45 0.49
CA LYS A 100 16.06 -22.71 -0.20
C LYS A 100 15.29 -23.85 0.45
N GLY A 101 14.57 -24.61 -0.36
CA GLY A 101 13.71 -25.70 0.07
C GLY A 101 12.24 -25.35 0.04
N THR A 102 11.39 -26.35 -0.19
CA THR A 102 9.94 -26.16 -0.19
C THR A 102 9.42 -25.87 1.21
N ALA A 103 8.24 -25.28 1.32
CA ALA A 103 7.57 -25.03 2.59
C ALA A 103 7.40 -26.31 3.42
N GLU A 104 7.08 -27.43 2.76
CA GLU A 104 6.95 -28.75 3.39
C GLU A 104 8.28 -29.23 4.00
N LYS A 105 9.39 -29.19 3.24
CA LYS A 105 10.73 -29.59 3.71
C LYS A 105 11.20 -28.75 4.91
N LEU A 106 10.83 -27.47 4.93
CA LEU A 106 11.17 -26.54 6.00
C LEU A 106 10.18 -26.56 7.17
N GLY A 107 9.11 -27.40 7.10
CA GLY A 107 8.09 -27.46 8.14
C GLY A 107 7.36 -26.12 8.35
N LEU A 108 7.16 -25.34 7.28
CA LEU A 108 6.44 -24.06 7.36
C LEU A 108 4.93 -24.32 7.27
N GLU A 109 4.19 -23.63 8.11
CA GLU A 109 2.72 -23.68 8.14
C GLU A 109 2.11 -22.39 7.60
N GLY A 110 0.85 -22.44 7.15
CA GLY A 110 0.14 -21.28 6.61
C GLY A 110 -0.34 -20.26 7.65
N THR A 111 -0.15 -20.55 8.94
CA THR A 111 -0.56 -19.68 10.05
C THR A 111 0.37 -18.49 10.20
N ASN A 112 -0.15 -17.27 10.11
CA ASN A 112 0.63 -16.07 10.34
C ASN A 112 0.93 -15.90 11.83
N LEU A 113 2.10 -15.32 12.15
CA LEU A 113 2.52 -15.03 13.50
C LEU A 113 2.44 -13.52 13.77
N TRP A 114 1.90 -13.17 14.94
CA TRP A 114 1.90 -11.81 15.47
C TRP A 114 2.69 -11.81 16.78
N ILE A 115 3.85 -11.21 16.78
CA ILE A 115 4.83 -11.26 17.85
C ILE A 115 4.88 -9.89 18.50
N TYR A 116 4.57 -9.83 19.78
CA TYR A 116 4.61 -8.61 20.60
C TYR A 116 5.59 -8.81 21.76
N PRO A 117 6.27 -7.75 22.24
CA PRO A 117 7.12 -7.84 23.42
C PRO A 117 6.36 -8.27 24.69
N ASP A 118 5.14 -7.77 24.85
CA ASP A 118 4.23 -8.06 25.97
C ASP A 118 2.77 -7.78 25.56
N TYR A 119 1.83 -7.85 26.53
CA TYR A 119 0.40 -7.66 26.29
C TYR A 119 -0.06 -6.18 26.25
N ASP A 120 0.79 -5.22 26.60
CA ASP A 120 0.49 -3.80 26.52
C ASP A 120 0.88 -3.26 25.14
N HIS A 121 0.01 -3.52 24.16
CA HIS A 121 0.29 -3.18 22.75
C HIS A 121 0.45 -1.68 22.54
N ASP A 122 -0.33 -0.86 23.21
CA ASP A 122 -0.26 0.60 23.06
C ASP A 122 1.06 1.12 23.62
N ALA A 123 1.46 0.69 24.83
CA ALA A 123 2.75 1.05 25.41
C ALA A 123 3.94 0.55 24.58
N ASN A 124 3.83 -0.60 23.90
CA ASN A 124 4.87 -1.09 23.00
C ASN A 124 5.05 -0.15 21.79
N VAL A 125 3.96 0.32 21.20
CA VAL A 125 3.99 1.26 20.08
C VAL A 125 4.54 2.61 20.53
N GLU A 126 4.04 3.17 21.64
CA GLU A 126 4.49 4.46 22.18
C GLU A 126 5.99 4.44 22.51
N ARG A 127 6.48 3.37 23.14
CA ARG A 127 7.88 3.17 23.49
C ARG A 127 8.77 3.13 22.24
N PHE A 128 8.35 2.39 21.24
CA PHE A 128 9.10 2.27 19.98
C PHE A 128 9.12 3.59 19.19
N ILE A 129 8.01 4.33 19.17
CA ILE A 129 7.96 5.66 18.52
C ILE A 129 8.86 6.66 19.27
N ALA A 130 8.86 6.63 20.60
CA ALA A 130 9.70 7.52 21.42
C ALA A 130 11.19 7.20 21.29
N ASP A 131 11.54 5.92 21.17
CA ASP A 131 12.93 5.46 21.01
C ASP A 131 12.97 4.22 20.13
N THR A 132 13.35 4.40 18.87
CA THR A 132 13.42 3.33 17.87
C THR A 132 14.53 2.31 18.09
N SER A 133 15.43 2.54 19.06
CA SER A 133 16.43 1.55 19.50
C SER A 133 15.85 0.46 20.41
N THR A 134 14.67 0.66 20.97
CA THR A 134 13.96 -0.30 21.83
C THR A 134 13.46 -1.51 21.02
N ASN A 135 12.82 -2.49 21.69
CA ASN A 135 12.21 -3.63 21.01
C ASN A 135 11.20 -3.18 19.94
N LEU A 136 11.16 -3.91 18.82
CA LEU A 136 10.14 -3.70 17.80
C LEU A 136 8.75 -3.85 18.44
N ALA A 137 7.85 -2.91 18.17
CA ALA A 137 6.53 -2.88 18.80
C ALA A 137 5.69 -4.12 18.44
N VAL A 138 5.86 -4.60 17.21
CA VAL A 138 5.23 -5.81 16.68
C VAL A 138 6.09 -6.35 15.55
N VAL A 139 6.13 -7.67 15.39
CA VAL A 139 6.62 -8.32 14.16
C VAL A 139 5.54 -9.27 13.66
N TYR A 140 4.99 -8.97 12.49
CA TYR A 140 4.07 -9.85 11.80
C TYR A 140 4.85 -10.71 10.81
N ILE A 141 4.69 -12.04 10.87
CA ILE A 141 5.33 -12.96 9.93
C ILE A 141 4.25 -13.69 9.13
N SER A 142 4.38 -13.64 7.81
CA SER A 142 3.52 -14.32 6.85
C SER A 142 4.30 -15.32 6.02
N PHE A 143 3.60 -16.35 5.54
CA PHE A 143 4.17 -17.45 4.77
C PHE A 143 3.42 -17.57 3.43
N PRO A 144 3.68 -16.70 2.44
CA PRO A 144 2.94 -16.69 1.16
C PRO A 144 3.00 -18.01 0.42
N SER A 145 4.18 -18.63 0.32
CA SER A 145 4.39 -19.89 -0.40
C SER A 145 3.62 -21.09 0.16
N THR A 146 3.25 -21.07 1.45
CA THR A 146 2.42 -22.14 2.05
C THR A 146 0.94 -22.02 1.70
N LYS A 147 0.52 -20.88 1.18
CA LYS A 147 -0.89 -20.53 0.92
C LYS A 147 -1.25 -20.64 -0.55
N ASP A 148 -0.26 -20.67 -1.41
CA ASP A 148 -0.43 -20.81 -2.86
C ASP A 148 -0.27 -22.30 -3.25
N PRO A 149 -1.35 -22.99 -3.63
CA PRO A 149 -1.27 -24.40 -3.98
C PRO A 149 -0.40 -24.67 -5.23
N ASP A 150 -0.21 -23.66 -6.06
CA ASP A 150 0.55 -23.77 -7.31
C ASP A 150 2.01 -23.30 -7.13
N TRP A 151 2.44 -23.03 -5.87
CA TRP A 151 3.76 -22.46 -5.60
C TRP A 151 4.90 -23.32 -6.13
N GLU A 152 4.93 -24.62 -5.80
CA GLU A 152 6.03 -25.52 -6.18
C GLU A 152 6.09 -25.73 -7.70
N GLU A 153 4.94 -25.80 -8.38
CA GLU A 153 4.89 -25.89 -9.84
C GLU A 153 5.51 -24.66 -10.51
N ASN A 154 5.23 -23.47 -9.97
CA ASN A 154 5.67 -22.20 -10.57
C ASN A 154 7.05 -21.74 -10.12
N HIS A 155 7.53 -22.15 -8.94
CA HIS A 155 8.73 -21.61 -8.29
C HIS A 155 9.75 -22.68 -7.85
N GLY A 156 9.44 -23.98 -8.05
CA GLY A 156 10.33 -25.09 -7.75
C GLY A 156 10.63 -25.25 -6.24
N ASP A 157 11.84 -25.70 -5.93
CA ASP A 157 12.30 -26.00 -4.56
C ASP A 157 12.65 -24.73 -3.78
N THR A 158 11.67 -23.85 -3.61
CA THR A 158 11.80 -22.57 -2.87
C THR A 158 10.62 -22.34 -1.96
N ALA A 159 10.80 -21.47 -0.97
CA ALA A 159 9.72 -20.92 -0.15
C ALA A 159 9.95 -19.43 0.11
N THR A 160 8.91 -18.73 0.56
CA THR A 160 9.00 -17.31 0.92
C THR A 160 8.32 -17.03 2.25
N MET A 161 8.87 -16.04 2.93
CA MET A 161 8.31 -15.42 4.12
C MET A 161 8.35 -13.90 3.98
N GLU A 162 7.47 -13.22 4.68
CA GLU A 162 7.49 -11.77 4.86
C GLU A 162 7.43 -11.46 6.35
N ALA A 163 8.31 -10.57 6.81
CA ALA A 163 8.27 -10.07 8.17
C ALA A 163 8.05 -8.56 8.17
N ILE A 164 6.95 -8.11 8.76
CA ILE A 164 6.50 -6.71 8.73
C ILE A 164 6.52 -6.14 10.14
N THR A 165 7.01 -4.90 10.27
CA THR A 165 6.97 -4.15 11.54
C THR A 165 6.69 -2.67 11.28
N LEU A 166 6.25 -1.94 12.30
CA LEU A 166 6.07 -0.50 12.24
C LEU A 166 7.40 0.21 12.02
N ALA A 167 7.36 1.32 11.32
CA ALA A 167 8.50 2.23 11.16
C ALA A 167 8.04 3.67 11.14
N PRO A 168 8.35 4.48 12.16
CA PRO A 168 8.14 5.92 12.08
C PRO A 168 8.91 6.51 10.90
N TYR A 169 8.23 7.34 10.09
CA TYR A 169 8.86 7.95 8.90
C TYR A 169 10.09 8.76 9.25
N ASP A 170 10.10 9.41 10.42
CA ASP A 170 11.21 10.24 10.89
C ASP A 170 12.56 9.50 10.97
N MET A 171 12.55 8.18 11.17
CA MET A 171 13.77 7.36 11.09
C MET A 171 14.47 7.49 9.74
N PHE A 172 13.75 7.85 8.69
CA PHE A 172 14.22 7.88 7.30
C PHE A 172 14.23 9.29 6.70
N SER A 173 13.74 10.29 7.43
CA SER A 173 13.56 11.67 6.94
C SER A 173 14.86 12.31 6.43
N LYS A 174 16.01 11.98 7.04
CA LYS A 174 17.32 12.49 6.63
C LYS A 174 17.70 12.12 5.18
N TRP A 175 17.15 11.03 4.64
CA TRP A 175 17.36 10.60 3.25
C TRP A 175 16.21 11.01 2.32
N GLU A 176 15.31 11.85 2.78
CA GLU A 176 14.27 12.43 1.94
C GLU A 176 14.91 13.22 0.79
N GLY A 177 14.36 13.07 -0.41
CA GLY A 177 14.91 13.71 -1.62
C GLY A 177 16.12 13.01 -2.25
N THR A 178 16.57 11.88 -1.70
CA THR A 178 17.59 11.05 -2.34
C THR A 178 16.96 10.04 -3.30
N ASP A 179 17.69 9.66 -4.34
CA ASP A 179 17.25 8.67 -5.31
C ASP A 179 17.26 7.25 -4.72
N TRP A 180 16.34 6.42 -5.21
CA TRP A 180 16.33 4.99 -4.93
C TRP A 180 17.66 4.34 -5.30
N LYS A 181 18.18 3.49 -4.44
CA LYS A 181 19.49 2.81 -4.54
C LYS A 181 20.72 3.75 -4.55
N LYS A 182 20.57 5.02 -4.17
CA LYS A 182 21.66 6.01 -4.10
C LYS A 182 21.68 6.78 -2.78
N ARG A 183 21.26 6.17 -1.68
CA ARG A 183 21.11 6.85 -0.38
C ARG A 183 22.36 6.87 0.50
N GLY A 184 23.42 6.18 0.07
CA GLY A 184 24.71 6.15 0.77
C GLY A 184 24.83 5.05 1.81
N GLU A 185 26.05 4.89 2.32
CA GLU A 185 26.45 3.79 3.20
C GLU A 185 25.71 3.80 4.55
N ASP A 186 25.48 4.96 5.12
CA ASP A 186 24.77 5.10 6.39
C ASP A 186 23.30 4.65 6.32
N TYR A 187 22.64 4.80 5.15
CA TYR A 187 21.32 4.24 4.91
C TYR A 187 21.35 2.71 4.83
N GLU A 188 22.32 2.15 4.12
CA GLU A 188 22.49 0.70 4.02
C GLU A 188 22.85 0.08 5.38
N ASN A 189 23.66 0.77 6.19
CA ASN A 189 23.97 0.34 7.55
C ASN A 189 22.73 0.30 8.44
N LEU A 190 21.85 1.30 8.37
CA LEU A 190 20.56 1.29 9.07
C LEU A 190 19.66 0.14 8.58
N LYS A 191 19.57 -0.08 7.26
CA LYS A 191 18.81 -1.21 6.71
C LYS A 191 19.34 -2.54 7.23
N ASN A 192 20.64 -2.73 7.27
CA ASN A 192 21.28 -3.94 7.78
C ASN A 192 20.99 -4.16 9.26
N GLU A 193 21.07 -3.10 10.07
CA GLU A 193 20.71 -3.17 11.50
C GLU A 193 19.26 -3.60 11.70
N LEU A 194 18.34 -2.94 11.00
CA LEU A 194 16.90 -3.24 11.07
C LEU A 194 16.59 -4.65 10.57
N THR A 195 17.22 -5.09 9.47
CA THR A 195 17.13 -6.46 8.98
C THR A 195 17.54 -7.46 10.05
N ASN A 196 18.69 -7.24 10.70
CA ASN A 196 19.19 -8.11 11.77
C ASN A 196 18.23 -8.15 12.98
N ARG A 197 17.61 -7.01 13.31
CA ARG A 197 16.61 -6.96 14.40
C ARG A 197 15.37 -7.77 14.06
N ILE A 198 14.84 -7.66 12.85
CA ILE A 198 13.70 -8.44 12.38
C ILE A 198 14.08 -9.94 12.33
N MET A 199 15.25 -10.27 11.77
CA MET A 199 15.70 -11.66 11.66
C MET A 199 15.91 -12.34 13.02
N ARG A 200 16.32 -11.61 14.06
CA ARG A 200 16.34 -12.17 15.44
C ARG A 200 14.96 -12.64 15.88
N SER A 201 13.92 -11.86 15.57
CA SER A 201 12.53 -12.26 15.87
C SER A 201 12.10 -13.45 15.02
N VAL A 202 12.48 -13.47 13.74
CA VAL A 202 12.20 -14.61 12.84
C VAL A 202 12.83 -15.89 13.37
N TYR A 203 14.10 -15.89 13.68
CA TYR A 203 14.79 -17.10 14.20
C TYR A 203 14.29 -17.56 15.56
N ALA A 204 13.86 -16.64 16.41
CA ALA A 204 13.28 -17.00 17.71
C ALA A 204 11.94 -17.76 17.59
N HIS A 205 11.17 -17.54 16.53
CA HIS A 205 9.83 -18.11 16.36
C HIS A 205 9.73 -19.12 15.20
N VAL A 206 10.67 -19.07 14.27
CA VAL A 206 10.76 -19.94 13.08
C VAL A 206 12.23 -20.42 12.94
N PRO A 207 12.80 -21.12 13.95
CA PRO A 207 14.23 -21.44 13.96
C PRO A 207 14.66 -22.37 12.82
N GLN A 208 13.74 -23.15 12.27
CA GLN A 208 14.03 -24.09 11.18
C GLN A 208 14.44 -23.43 9.87
N VAL A 209 14.27 -22.11 9.70
CA VAL A 209 14.73 -21.41 8.49
C VAL A 209 16.17 -20.95 8.59
N GLU A 210 16.82 -21.08 9.76
CA GLU A 210 18.23 -20.75 9.91
C GLU A 210 19.07 -21.66 9.02
N GLY A 211 19.99 -21.06 8.25
CA GLY A 211 20.79 -21.78 7.26
C GLY A 211 20.11 -21.99 5.89
N HIS A 212 18.83 -21.66 5.76
CA HIS A 212 18.09 -21.82 4.52
C HIS A 212 17.80 -20.48 3.80
N ILE A 213 18.30 -19.38 4.35
CA ILE A 213 18.12 -18.06 3.72
C ILE A 213 18.88 -17.99 2.40
N ASP A 214 18.17 -17.64 1.33
CA ASP A 214 18.74 -17.41 -0.01
C ASP A 214 18.73 -15.94 -0.40
N HIS A 215 17.68 -15.21 0.00
CA HIS A 215 17.52 -13.80 -0.32
C HIS A 215 16.90 -13.02 0.84
N LEU A 216 17.42 -11.80 1.06
CA LEU A 216 16.84 -10.83 1.99
C LEU A 216 16.76 -9.46 1.31
N GLU A 217 15.59 -8.84 1.34
CA GLU A 217 15.39 -7.47 0.87
C GLU A 217 14.49 -6.72 1.86
N LEU A 218 15.01 -5.64 2.45
CA LEU A 218 14.23 -4.78 3.34
C LEU A 218 13.64 -3.61 2.57
N SER A 219 12.32 -3.55 2.48
CA SER A 219 11.57 -2.36 2.08
C SER A 219 11.39 -1.41 3.26
N THR A 220 11.56 -0.12 3.01
CA THR A 220 11.45 0.96 4.00
C THR A 220 10.34 1.95 3.61
N PRO A 221 9.94 2.88 4.48
CA PRO A 221 9.02 3.95 4.11
C PRO A 221 9.44 4.73 2.87
N LEU A 222 10.75 4.91 2.62
CA LEU A 222 11.23 5.55 1.40
C LEU A 222 11.02 4.70 0.15
N THR A 223 11.08 3.37 0.27
CA THR A 223 10.72 2.47 -0.84
C THR A 223 9.24 2.61 -1.20
N THR A 224 8.37 2.59 -0.18
CA THR A 224 6.93 2.82 -0.36
C THR A 224 6.65 4.17 -1.00
N ARG A 225 7.33 5.23 -0.55
CA ARG A 225 7.21 6.57 -1.14
C ARG A 225 7.60 6.59 -2.61
N ASP A 226 8.71 5.98 -2.97
CA ASP A 226 9.25 6.02 -4.33
C ASP A 226 8.35 5.25 -5.32
N PHE A 227 7.79 4.11 -4.89
CA PHE A 227 7.00 3.24 -5.77
C PHE A 227 5.49 3.51 -5.74
N LEU A 228 4.95 3.94 -4.59
CA LEU A 228 3.52 4.19 -4.44
C LEU A 228 3.15 5.67 -4.40
N GLY A 229 4.15 6.57 -4.28
CA GLY A 229 3.93 8.02 -4.30
C GLY A 229 3.35 8.62 -3.03
N TYR A 230 3.20 7.83 -1.96
CA TYR A 230 2.76 8.31 -0.65
C TYR A 230 3.84 9.17 0.03
N SER A 231 3.43 10.28 0.62
CA SER A 231 4.37 11.33 1.07
C SER A 231 5.29 10.88 2.21
N GLN A 232 4.79 10.05 3.11
CA GLN A 232 5.51 9.52 4.28
C GLN A 232 5.66 8.00 4.24
N GLY A 233 5.50 7.39 3.06
CA GLY A 233 5.58 5.93 2.92
C GLY A 233 4.49 5.18 3.69
N GLU A 234 3.38 5.85 3.96
CA GLU A 234 2.21 5.31 4.62
C GLU A 234 1.57 4.18 3.80
N ILE A 235 1.13 3.10 4.47
CA ILE A 235 0.56 1.92 3.77
C ILE A 235 -0.95 1.97 3.59
N TYR A 236 -1.63 2.72 4.45
CA TYR A 236 -3.10 2.77 4.49
C TYR A 236 -3.67 4.14 4.10
N GLY A 237 -2.88 4.98 3.41
CA GLY A 237 -3.29 6.32 3.05
C GLY A 237 -3.54 7.19 4.30
N ILE A 238 -4.74 7.73 4.47
CA ILE A 238 -5.13 8.49 5.66
C ILE A 238 -5.42 7.55 6.83
N GLU A 239 -4.95 7.91 8.04
CA GLU A 239 -5.21 7.15 9.27
C GLU A 239 -6.71 6.90 9.51
N HIS A 240 -7.04 5.77 10.14
CA HIS A 240 -8.42 5.39 10.48
C HIS A 240 -8.84 5.92 11.85
N SER A 241 -8.79 7.25 12.02
CA SER A 241 -9.22 7.92 13.24
C SER A 241 -10.71 8.30 13.19
N PRO A 242 -11.36 8.47 14.35
CA PRO A 242 -12.71 9.03 14.41
C PRO A 242 -12.83 10.36 13.69
N GLU A 243 -11.78 11.19 13.71
CA GLU A 243 -11.74 12.49 13.05
C GLU A 243 -11.83 12.37 11.54
N ARG A 244 -11.15 11.39 10.93
CA ARG A 244 -11.30 11.08 9.50
C ARG A 244 -12.76 10.84 9.13
N PHE A 245 -13.45 9.99 9.87
CA PHE A 245 -14.84 9.60 9.55
C PHE A 245 -15.85 10.74 9.77
N ARG A 246 -15.49 11.78 10.52
CA ARG A 246 -16.29 13.01 10.63
C ARG A 246 -16.15 13.95 9.44
N GLN A 247 -15.14 13.74 8.57
CA GLN A 247 -14.87 14.63 7.45
C GLN A 247 -15.92 14.44 6.33
N LYS A 248 -16.87 15.39 6.23
CA LYS A 248 -17.94 15.33 5.22
C LYS A 248 -17.46 15.55 3.78
N TRP A 249 -16.29 16.16 3.62
CA TRP A 249 -15.68 16.40 2.32
C TRP A 249 -14.93 15.18 1.76
N LEU A 250 -14.59 14.20 2.59
CA LEU A 250 -13.91 12.97 2.23
C LEU A 250 -14.90 12.01 1.56
N ARG A 251 -15.14 12.23 0.27
CA ARG A 251 -16.14 11.54 -0.56
C ARG A 251 -15.63 11.37 -1.98
N PRO A 252 -16.25 10.49 -2.80
CA PRO A 252 -15.93 10.37 -4.21
C PRO A 252 -16.01 11.70 -4.98
N GLN A 253 -17.05 12.49 -4.74
CA GLN A 253 -17.22 13.77 -5.42
C GLN A 253 -16.35 14.85 -4.79
N THR A 254 -15.64 15.60 -5.64
CA THR A 254 -14.86 16.76 -5.24
C THR A 254 -15.56 18.08 -5.58
N SER A 255 -15.04 19.20 -5.11
CA SER A 255 -15.47 20.53 -5.54
C SER A 255 -15.04 20.90 -6.97
N ILE A 256 -14.07 20.15 -7.54
CA ILE A 256 -13.67 20.29 -8.95
C ILE A 256 -14.59 19.41 -9.79
N LYS A 257 -15.34 20.02 -10.68
CA LYS A 257 -16.24 19.27 -11.56
C LYS A 257 -15.48 18.21 -12.36
N ASN A 258 -16.09 17.02 -12.52
CA ASN A 258 -15.53 15.88 -13.24
C ASN A 258 -14.24 15.28 -12.64
N LEU A 259 -13.81 15.69 -11.45
CA LEU A 259 -12.80 15.03 -10.67
C LEU A 259 -13.47 14.23 -9.56
N TYR A 260 -13.23 12.93 -9.56
CA TYR A 260 -13.69 12.00 -8.53
C TYR A 260 -12.51 11.32 -7.85
N LEU A 261 -12.72 10.92 -6.60
CA LEU A 261 -11.76 10.15 -5.82
C LEU A 261 -12.26 8.72 -5.65
N THR A 262 -11.32 7.80 -5.56
CA THR A 262 -11.55 6.39 -5.23
C THR A 262 -10.36 5.85 -4.43
N GLY A 263 -10.42 4.60 -4.01
CA GLY A 263 -9.34 3.97 -3.26
C GLY A 263 -9.57 3.97 -1.75
N GLN A 264 -8.56 3.55 -1.01
CA GLN A 264 -8.64 3.32 0.44
C GLN A 264 -8.97 4.57 1.26
N ASP A 265 -8.66 5.77 0.77
CA ASP A 265 -8.98 7.02 1.47
C ASP A 265 -10.48 7.32 1.52
N ILE A 266 -11.27 6.73 0.62
CA ILE A 266 -12.70 7.05 0.48
C ILE A 266 -13.60 6.16 1.35
N VAL A 267 -13.25 4.88 1.52
CA VAL A 267 -14.02 3.95 2.36
C VAL A 267 -13.17 3.49 3.53
N THR A 268 -12.30 2.55 3.30
CA THR A 268 -11.38 2.00 4.31
C THR A 268 -10.17 1.37 3.61
N ASP A 269 -9.16 1.04 4.37
CA ASP A 269 -7.92 0.41 3.90
C ASP A 269 -8.13 -1.02 3.38
N GLY A 270 -7.07 -1.52 2.78
CA GLY A 270 -6.97 -2.87 2.26
C GLY A 270 -7.72 -3.08 0.94
N VAL A 271 -7.57 -4.29 0.40
CA VAL A 271 -8.12 -4.66 -0.92
C VAL A 271 -9.64 -4.53 -0.95
N ALA A 272 -10.33 -5.02 0.10
CA ALA A 272 -11.79 -4.98 0.17
C ALA A 272 -12.32 -3.54 0.25
N GLY A 273 -11.68 -2.68 1.04
CA GLY A 273 -12.04 -1.27 1.15
C GLY A 273 -11.82 -0.51 -0.16
N ALA A 274 -10.70 -0.75 -0.83
CA ALA A 274 -10.39 -0.17 -2.14
C ALA A 274 -11.40 -0.60 -3.22
N LEU A 275 -11.77 -1.88 -3.28
CA LEU A 275 -12.80 -2.39 -4.18
C LEU A 275 -14.17 -1.76 -3.89
N MET A 276 -14.57 -1.69 -2.62
CA MET A 276 -15.82 -1.06 -2.23
C MET A 276 -15.85 0.43 -2.58
N SER A 277 -14.72 1.12 -2.51
CA SER A 277 -14.63 2.52 -2.96
C SER A 277 -14.95 2.67 -4.44
N GLY A 278 -14.56 1.72 -5.28
CA GLY A 278 -14.92 1.67 -6.70
C GLY A 278 -16.46 1.63 -6.89
N VAL A 279 -17.15 0.82 -6.08
CA VAL A 279 -18.63 0.73 -6.10
C VAL A 279 -19.25 2.06 -5.67
N VAL A 280 -18.74 2.68 -4.61
CA VAL A 280 -19.24 3.97 -4.10
C VAL A 280 -18.99 5.09 -5.10
N THR A 281 -17.79 5.14 -5.70
CA THR A 281 -17.43 6.15 -6.71
C THR A 281 -18.25 6.01 -7.98
N THR A 282 -18.45 4.77 -8.46
CA THR A 282 -19.33 4.50 -9.62
C THR A 282 -20.76 4.92 -9.33
N SER A 283 -21.24 4.65 -8.12
CA SER A 283 -22.60 5.09 -7.70
C SER A 283 -22.73 6.60 -7.73
N ALA A 284 -21.70 7.33 -7.30
CA ALA A 284 -21.66 8.80 -7.31
C ALA A 284 -21.65 9.36 -8.76
N ILE A 285 -20.85 8.76 -9.64
CA ILE A 285 -20.76 9.16 -11.06
C ILE A 285 -22.08 8.93 -11.79
N LEU A 286 -22.66 7.73 -11.64
CA LEU A 286 -23.88 7.33 -12.31
C LEU A 286 -25.16 7.86 -11.64
N ARG A 287 -25.04 8.48 -10.46
CA ARG A 287 -26.16 8.92 -9.61
C ARG A 287 -27.18 7.79 -9.36
N LYS A 288 -26.67 6.58 -9.18
CA LYS A 288 -27.44 5.34 -9.00
C LYS A 288 -26.74 4.45 -7.99
N ASN A 289 -27.49 3.80 -7.11
CA ASN A 289 -26.91 2.80 -6.21
C ASN A 289 -26.60 1.51 -6.99
N VAL A 290 -25.31 1.29 -7.32
CA VAL A 290 -24.87 0.12 -8.09
C VAL A 290 -24.64 -1.13 -7.22
N ILE A 291 -24.70 -1.04 -5.89
CA ILE A 291 -24.53 -2.19 -4.98
C ILE A 291 -25.55 -3.30 -5.31
N LYS A 292 -26.79 -2.91 -5.58
CA LYS A 292 -27.86 -3.87 -5.94
C LYS A 292 -27.57 -4.61 -7.25
N ASP A 293 -26.93 -3.91 -8.21
CA ASP A 293 -26.59 -4.52 -9.50
C ASP A 293 -25.41 -5.50 -9.34
N VAL A 294 -24.44 -5.17 -8.48
CA VAL A 294 -23.31 -6.06 -8.14
C VAL A 294 -23.84 -7.33 -7.47
N LEU A 295 -24.62 -7.18 -6.41
CA LEU A 295 -25.16 -8.33 -5.65
C LEU A 295 -26.04 -9.28 -6.48
N ARG A 296 -26.77 -8.75 -7.47
CA ARG A 296 -27.58 -9.58 -8.37
C ARG A 296 -26.77 -10.42 -9.37
N ARG A 297 -25.53 -10.03 -9.64
CA ARG A 297 -24.65 -10.76 -10.57
C ARG A 297 -23.82 -11.84 -9.87
N THR A 298 -23.75 -11.80 -8.55
CA THR A 298 -23.00 -12.75 -7.71
C THR A 298 -23.91 -13.80 -7.05
N SER A 299 -25.22 -13.67 -7.18
CA SER A 299 -26.24 -14.66 -6.79
C SER A 299 -26.70 -15.49 -8.01
#